data_e7bc8a627bcf7d5ea3b66094e6d78eaf
#
_entry.id   e7bc8a627bcf7d5ea3b66094e6d78eaf
#
_cell.length_a   1.000
_cell.length_b   1.000
_cell.length_c   1.000
_cell.angle_alpha   90.00
_cell.angle_beta   90.00
_cell.angle_gamma   90.00
#
_symmetry.space_group_name_H-M   'P 1'
#
loop_
_entity.id
_entity.type
_entity.pdbx_description
1 polymer ?
#
loop_
_entity_poly.entity_id
_entity_poly.type
_entity_poly.pdbx_seq_one_letter_code
_entity_poly.pdbx_strand_id
1 'polypeptide(L)'
;MHLVQGKLFWGMDIEFIKQVAELAENVQCKDGEKIFDVGDQADFFYVLLKGSVIMERGKDKWYTAKQPGEIFGWSALIHRGEYAASATSGIDTEILKIGRKPFLDLLEQSTENKALLFEHFAKMLGDQLLEVYSSISC
;
A
#
# COMPACT_ATOMS: atom_id res chain seq x y z
N MET A 1 13.08 6.95 -8.69
CA MET A 1 12.68 6.29 -7.45
C MET A 1 11.17 6.06 -7.46
N HIS A 2 10.77 4.83 -7.34
CA HIS A 2 9.35 4.44 -7.52
C HIS A 2 8.41 5.01 -6.44
N LEU A 3 8.89 5.25 -5.23
CA LEU A 3 8.07 5.79 -4.16
C LEU A 3 7.48 7.17 -4.47
N VAL A 4 8.20 7.99 -5.25
CA VAL A 4 7.71 9.33 -5.60
C VAL A 4 6.63 9.32 -6.69
N GLN A 5 6.45 8.18 -7.38
CA GLN A 5 5.41 8.05 -8.39
C GLN A 5 4.04 7.82 -7.78
N GLY A 6 4.00 7.35 -6.54
CA GLY A 6 2.75 7.09 -5.85
C GLY A 6 2.20 8.33 -5.17
N LYS A 7 0.89 8.38 -4.99
CA LYS A 7 0.21 9.53 -4.38
C LYS A 7 0.55 9.73 -2.91
N LEU A 8 0.89 8.64 -2.21
CA LEU A 8 1.13 8.71 -0.76
C LEU A 8 2.36 9.54 -0.41
N PHE A 9 3.44 9.38 -1.18
CA PHE A 9 4.72 10.03 -0.90
C PHE A 9 5.00 11.26 -1.76
N TRP A 10 4.06 11.61 -2.63
CA TRP A 10 4.26 12.70 -3.57
C TRP A 10 4.43 14.03 -2.83
N GLY A 11 5.49 14.75 -3.19
CA GLY A 11 5.74 16.07 -2.61
C GLY A 11 6.35 16.04 -1.21
N MET A 12 6.64 14.87 -0.67
CA MET A 12 7.29 14.75 0.65
C MET A 12 8.79 14.96 0.53
N ASP A 13 9.43 15.23 1.69
CA ASP A 13 10.87 15.45 1.78
C ASP A 13 11.63 14.24 1.20
N ILE A 14 12.58 14.52 0.31
CA ILE A 14 13.37 13.48 -0.35
C ILE A 14 14.21 12.66 0.64
N GLU A 15 14.71 13.28 1.71
CA GLU A 15 15.44 12.54 2.74
C GLU A 15 14.54 11.53 3.45
N PHE A 16 13.30 11.91 3.73
CA PHE A 16 12.33 11.00 4.33
C PHE A 16 12.03 9.84 3.39
N ILE A 17 11.83 10.12 2.10
CA ILE A 17 11.56 9.09 1.09
C ILE A 17 12.73 8.12 0.99
N LYS A 18 13.97 8.62 1.03
CA LYS A 18 15.16 7.77 1.03
C LYS A 18 15.21 6.85 2.24
N GLN A 19 14.85 7.37 3.41
CA GLN A 19 14.81 6.58 4.64
C GLN A 19 13.73 5.49 4.56
N VAL A 20 12.58 5.80 3.98
CA VAL A 20 11.52 4.80 3.75
C VAL A 20 12.01 3.72 2.80
N ALA A 21 12.69 4.11 1.74
CA ALA A 21 13.24 3.16 0.76
C ALA A 21 14.25 2.21 1.41
N GLU A 22 15.03 2.69 2.38
CA GLU A 22 15.99 1.86 3.11
C GLU A 22 15.31 0.82 4.01
N LEU A 23 14.10 1.09 4.48
CA LEU A 23 13.30 0.15 5.28
C LEU A 23 12.64 -0.91 4.41
N ALA A 24 12.47 -0.65 3.12
CA ALA A 24 11.68 -1.48 2.23
C ALA A 24 12.46 -2.71 1.76
N GLU A 25 11.76 -3.84 1.68
CA GLU A 25 12.29 -5.06 1.09
C GLU A 25 11.69 -5.22 -0.31
N ASN A 26 12.54 -5.44 -1.30
CA ASN A 26 12.10 -5.67 -2.68
C ASN A 26 11.73 -7.15 -2.83
N VAL A 27 10.50 -7.43 -3.22
CA VAL A 27 9.99 -8.80 -3.35
C VAL A 27 9.48 -9.04 -4.77
N GLN A 28 9.97 -10.12 -5.39
CA GLN A 28 9.46 -10.61 -6.67
C GLN A 28 8.36 -11.61 -6.38
N CYS A 29 7.21 -11.44 -6.99
CA CYS A 29 6.04 -12.30 -6.78
C CYS A 29 5.72 -13.09 -8.03
N LYS A 30 5.38 -14.35 -7.85
CA LYS A 30 4.94 -15.23 -8.94
C LYS A 30 3.45 -14.96 -9.22
N ASP A 31 3.03 -15.24 -10.45
CA ASP A 31 1.62 -15.16 -10.81
C ASP A 31 0.78 -16.05 -9.90
N GLY A 32 -0.27 -15.49 -9.32
CA GLY A 32 -1.15 -16.22 -8.42
C GLY A 32 -0.63 -16.39 -7.00
N GLU A 33 0.50 -15.78 -6.67
CA GLU A 33 1.06 -15.89 -5.32
C GLU A 33 0.27 -15.04 -4.33
N LYS A 34 -0.09 -15.63 -3.20
CA LYS A 34 -0.78 -14.92 -2.13
C LYS A 34 0.24 -14.10 -1.33
N ILE A 35 0.03 -12.78 -1.26
CA ILE A 35 0.90 -11.89 -0.50
C ILE A 35 0.47 -11.86 0.96
N PHE A 36 -0.84 -11.77 1.21
CA PHE A 36 -1.42 -11.92 2.54
C PHE A 36 -2.87 -12.33 2.43
N ASP A 37 -3.42 -12.88 3.52
CA ASP A 37 -4.82 -13.31 3.61
C ASP A 37 -5.62 -12.34 4.47
N VAL A 38 -6.91 -12.25 4.17
CA VAL A 38 -7.86 -11.55 5.03
C VAL A 38 -7.79 -12.16 6.45
N GLY A 39 -7.70 -11.30 7.45
CA GLY A 39 -7.60 -11.74 8.84
C GLY A 39 -6.17 -11.92 9.35
N ASP A 40 -5.17 -11.97 8.46
CA ASP A 40 -3.77 -12.01 8.89
C ASP A 40 -3.40 -10.72 9.60
N GLN A 41 -2.46 -10.80 10.54
CA GLN A 41 -1.95 -9.63 11.25
C GLN A 41 -1.31 -8.65 10.25
N ALA A 42 -1.75 -7.39 10.29
CA ALA A 42 -1.31 -6.36 9.36
C ALA A 42 -0.04 -5.66 9.87
N ASP A 43 1.10 -6.33 9.67
CA ASP A 43 2.42 -5.83 10.09
C ASP A 43 3.19 -5.10 8.99
N PHE A 44 2.72 -5.17 7.76
CA PHE A 44 3.39 -4.58 6.61
C PHE A 44 2.39 -3.90 5.69
N PHE A 45 2.84 -2.82 5.07
CA PHE A 45 2.15 -2.30 3.89
C PHE A 45 3.08 -2.41 2.69
N TYR A 46 2.55 -2.18 1.50
CA TYR A 46 3.26 -2.52 0.27
C TYR A 46 3.13 -1.42 -0.76
N VAL A 47 4.14 -1.31 -1.62
CA VAL A 47 4.12 -0.41 -2.77
C VAL A 47 4.30 -1.26 -4.02
N LEU A 48 3.40 -1.11 -4.99
CA LEU A 48 3.53 -1.81 -6.26
C LEU A 48 4.59 -1.13 -7.11
N LEU A 49 5.56 -1.90 -7.60
CA LEU A 49 6.59 -1.40 -8.51
C LEU A 49 6.27 -1.79 -9.95
N LYS A 50 5.74 -2.99 -10.16
CA LYS A 50 5.49 -3.55 -11.48
C LYS A 50 4.45 -4.64 -11.37
N GLY A 51 3.65 -4.83 -12.40
CA GLY A 51 2.64 -5.89 -12.44
C GLY A 51 1.32 -5.47 -11.84
N SER A 52 0.67 -6.36 -11.13
CA SER A 52 -0.65 -6.10 -10.54
C SER A 52 -0.88 -6.91 -9.28
N VAL A 53 -1.77 -6.42 -8.42
CA VAL A 53 -2.20 -7.12 -7.21
C VAL A 53 -3.70 -6.99 -7.09
N ILE A 54 -4.37 -8.14 -6.95
CA ILE A 54 -5.82 -8.20 -6.81
C ILE A 54 -6.17 -8.33 -5.34
N MET A 55 -7.01 -7.42 -4.86
CA MET A 55 -7.51 -7.42 -3.48
C MET A 55 -8.90 -8.04 -3.49
N GLU A 56 -9.07 -9.13 -2.74
CA GLU A 56 -10.31 -9.90 -2.71
C GLU A 56 -10.75 -10.23 -1.30
N ARG A 57 -12.06 -10.33 -1.10
CA ARG A 57 -12.63 -10.87 0.13
C ARG A 57 -13.66 -11.93 -0.23
N GLY A 58 -13.34 -13.21 0.06
CA GLY A 58 -14.14 -14.32 -0.40
C GLY A 58 -14.10 -14.38 -1.92
N LYS A 59 -15.27 -14.29 -2.57
CA LYS A 59 -15.38 -14.28 -4.03
C LYS A 59 -15.43 -12.86 -4.60
N ASP A 60 -15.49 -11.86 -3.74
CA ASP A 60 -15.65 -10.47 -4.16
C ASP A 60 -14.30 -9.82 -4.41
N LYS A 61 -14.10 -9.37 -5.64
CA LYS A 61 -12.93 -8.58 -6.01
C LYS A 61 -13.22 -7.12 -5.64
N TRP A 62 -12.43 -6.59 -4.70
CA TRP A 62 -12.62 -5.22 -4.23
C TRP A 62 -11.86 -4.20 -5.06
N TYR A 63 -10.64 -4.54 -5.42
CA TYR A 63 -9.74 -3.55 -5.99
C TYR A 63 -8.55 -4.24 -6.65
N THR A 64 -8.05 -3.67 -7.74
CA THR A 64 -6.82 -4.15 -8.38
C THR A 64 -5.81 -3.02 -8.44
N ALA A 65 -4.69 -3.19 -7.76
CA ALA A 65 -3.56 -2.28 -7.87
C ALA A 65 -2.81 -2.61 -9.16
N LYS A 66 -2.60 -1.63 -10.02
CA LYS A 66 -1.95 -1.84 -11.32
C LYS A 66 -1.06 -0.68 -11.77
N GLN A 67 -0.97 0.37 -10.98
CA GLN A 67 -0.11 1.52 -11.30
C GLN A 67 1.14 1.49 -10.44
N PRO A 68 2.34 1.70 -11.01
CA PRO A 68 3.55 1.82 -10.20
C PRO A 68 3.39 2.90 -9.14
N GLY A 69 3.78 2.58 -7.91
CA GLY A 69 3.67 3.50 -6.78
C GLY A 69 2.37 3.36 -6.00
N GLU A 70 1.42 2.56 -6.46
CA GLU A 70 0.20 2.33 -5.68
C GLU A 70 0.50 1.59 -4.39
N ILE A 71 -0.19 2.00 -3.32
CA ILE A 71 -0.09 1.39 -2.00
C ILE A 71 -1.19 0.36 -1.83
N PHE A 72 -0.87 -0.79 -1.27
CA PHE A 72 -1.88 -1.74 -0.84
C PHE A 72 -1.47 -2.35 0.51
N GLY A 73 -2.41 -3.04 1.16
CA GLY A 73 -2.18 -3.55 2.52
C GLY A 73 -2.15 -2.43 3.56
N TRP A 74 -2.87 -1.34 3.32
CA TRP A 74 -2.84 -0.16 4.19
C TRP A 74 -3.47 -0.37 5.56
N SER A 75 -4.07 -1.55 5.83
CA SER A 75 -4.53 -1.87 7.19
C SER A 75 -3.41 -1.75 8.21
N ALA A 76 -2.15 -1.90 7.76
CA ALA A 76 -0.99 -1.71 8.60
C ALA A 76 -0.76 -0.24 8.98
N LEU A 77 -1.30 0.70 8.20
CA LEU A 77 -1.15 2.15 8.45
C LEU A 77 -2.27 2.71 9.33
N ILE A 78 -3.41 2.03 9.38
CA ILE A 78 -4.51 2.40 10.26
C ILE A 78 -4.54 1.42 11.42
N HIS A 79 -5.18 1.81 12.51
CA HIS A 79 -5.16 1.03 13.73
C HIS A 79 -6.18 -0.13 13.71
N ARG A 80 -6.11 -0.94 12.64
CA ARG A 80 -7.03 -2.06 12.46
C ARG A 80 -6.50 -3.39 13.01
N GLY A 81 -5.18 -3.65 12.85
CA GLY A 81 -4.54 -4.86 13.33
C GLY A 81 -4.54 -6.03 12.36
N GLU A 82 -5.54 -6.13 11.48
CA GLU A 82 -5.67 -7.24 10.53
C GLU A 82 -5.97 -6.72 9.13
N TYR A 83 -5.59 -7.52 8.12
CA TYR A 83 -5.94 -7.17 6.74
C TYR A 83 -7.43 -7.39 6.49
N ALA A 84 -8.04 -6.43 5.81
CA ALA A 84 -9.47 -6.48 5.47
C ALA A 84 -9.77 -7.33 4.24
N ALA A 85 -8.76 -7.65 3.45
CA ALA A 85 -8.89 -8.42 2.22
C ALA A 85 -7.63 -9.24 2.00
N SER A 86 -7.70 -10.23 1.11
CA SER A 86 -6.54 -10.99 0.66
C SER A 86 -5.91 -10.29 -0.54
N ALA A 87 -4.60 -10.42 -0.70
CA ALA A 87 -3.87 -9.85 -1.82
C ALA A 87 -3.16 -10.96 -2.60
N THR A 88 -3.40 -11.00 -3.91
CA THR A 88 -2.81 -12.01 -4.80
C THR A 88 -2.16 -11.31 -5.98
N SER A 89 -0.91 -11.67 -6.26
CA SER A 89 -0.15 -11.06 -7.35
C SER A 89 -0.58 -11.59 -8.71
N GLY A 90 -0.51 -10.73 -9.71
CA GLY A 90 -0.63 -11.12 -11.12
C GLY A 90 0.71 -11.47 -11.70
N ILE A 91 0.79 -11.52 -13.03
CA ILE A 91 1.99 -11.88 -13.78
C ILE A 91 3.07 -10.81 -13.59
N ASP A 92 4.31 -11.26 -13.41
CA ASP A 92 5.48 -10.37 -13.42
C ASP A 92 5.40 -9.24 -12.39
N THR A 93 5.00 -9.58 -11.19
CA THR A 93 4.75 -8.58 -10.14
C THR A 93 5.96 -8.40 -9.24
N GLU A 94 6.28 -7.13 -8.99
CA GLU A 94 7.36 -6.73 -8.09
C GLU A 94 6.82 -5.69 -7.12
N ILE A 95 7.10 -5.86 -5.84
CA ILE A 95 6.56 -5.01 -4.79
C ILE A 95 7.65 -4.60 -3.79
N LEU A 96 7.41 -3.50 -3.10
CA LEU A 96 8.18 -3.14 -1.91
C LEU A 96 7.35 -3.49 -0.69
N LYS A 97 7.98 -4.18 0.27
CA LYS A 97 7.36 -4.56 1.53
C LYS A 97 7.95 -3.70 2.64
N ILE A 98 7.11 -2.98 3.35
CA ILE A 98 7.54 -2.02 4.36
C ILE A 98 6.89 -2.36 5.71
N GLY A 99 7.73 -2.56 6.73
CA GLY A 99 7.26 -2.89 8.06
C GLY A 99 6.55 -1.73 8.73
N ARG A 100 5.41 -2.02 9.33
CA ARG A 100 4.59 -1.02 10.02
C ARG A 100 5.36 -0.30 11.12
N LYS A 101 5.94 -1.05 12.04
CA LYS A 101 6.58 -0.47 13.22
C LYS A 101 7.79 0.42 12.88
N PRO A 102 8.77 -0.06 12.09
CA PRO A 102 9.88 0.81 11.73
C PRO A 102 9.44 2.03 10.91
N PHE A 103 8.41 1.89 10.08
CA PHE A 103 7.87 3.02 9.32
C PHE A 103 7.25 4.06 10.25
N LEU A 104 6.44 3.64 11.21
CA LEU A 104 5.79 4.54 12.16
C LEU A 104 6.83 5.23 13.06
N ASP A 105 7.87 4.52 13.48
CA ASP A 105 8.95 5.10 14.26
C ASP A 105 9.67 6.20 13.48
N LEU A 106 9.92 5.96 12.20
CA LEU A 106 10.52 6.96 11.31
C LEU A 106 9.61 8.18 11.16
N LEU A 107 8.32 7.93 10.98
CA LEU A 107 7.32 8.98 10.79
C LEU A 107 7.20 9.90 12.01
N GLU A 108 7.35 9.34 13.21
CA GLU A 108 7.28 10.12 14.44
C GLU A 108 8.42 11.14 14.58
N GLN A 109 9.48 11.00 13.81
CA GLN A 109 10.61 11.92 13.83
C GLN A 109 10.33 13.26 13.16
N SER A 110 9.24 13.37 12.40
CA SER A 110 8.88 14.60 11.70
C SER A 110 7.37 14.82 11.71
N THR A 111 6.92 15.80 12.46
CA THR A 111 5.51 16.19 12.51
C THR A 111 4.99 16.60 11.14
N GLU A 112 5.83 17.31 10.36
CA GLU A 112 5.47 17.78 9.03
C GLU A 112 5.23 16.62 8.06
N ASN A 113 6.14 15.65 8.01
CA ASN A 113 5.99 14.47 7.16
C ASN A 113 4.80 13.63 7.58
N LYS A 114 4.58 13.52 8.89
CA LYS A 114 3.44 12.78 9.44
C LYS A 114 2.12 13.39 8.98
N ALA A 115 2.00 14.71 9.06
CA ALA A 115 0.79 15.43 8.62
C ALA A 115 0.54 15.24 7.12
N LEU A 116 1.59 15.37 6.30
CA LEU A 116 1.49 15.19 4.85
C LEU A 116 1.10 13.76 4.50
N LEU A 117 1.68 12.77 5.18
CA LEU A 117 1.37 11.38 4.91
C LEU A 117 -0.12 11.10 5.13
N PHE A 118 -0.65 11.53 6.26
CA PHE A 118 -2.06 11.27 6.57
C PHE A 118 -3.02 12.05 5.68
N GLU A 119 -2.63 13.25 5.24
CA GLU A 119 -3.40 14.01 4.25
C GLU A 119 -3.47 13.27 2.92
N HIS A 120 -2.33 12.80 2.42
CA HIS A 120 -2.26 12.04 1.17
C HIS A 120 -3.00 10.71 1.27
N PHE A 121 -2.90 10.06 2.43
CA PHE A 121 -3.58 8.80 2.69
C PHE A 121 -5.10 8.99 2.64
N ALA A 122 -5.60 10.04 3.27
CA ALA A 122 -7.03 10.34 3.25
C ALA A 122 -7.55 10.56 1.83
N LYS A 123 -6.78 11.27 1.00
CA LYS A 123 -7.10 11.48 -0.41
C LYS A 123 -7.12 10.17 -1.19
N MET A 124 -6.12 9.34 -0.96
CA MET A 124 -6.01 8.04 -1.64
C MET A 124 -7.20 7.16 -1.30
N LEU A 125 -7.58 7.09 -0.03
CA LEU A 125 -8.73 6.30 0.41
C LEU A 125 -10.02 6.81 -0.20
N GLY A 126 -10.18 8.14 -0.29
CA GLY A 126 -11.34 8.75 -0.93
C GLY A 126 -11.47 8.37 -2.39
N ASP A 127 -10.36 8.41 -3.14
CA ASP A 127 -10.33 8.03 -4.55
C ASP A 127 -10.70 6.57 -4.74
N GLN A 128 -10.19 5.68 -3.89
CA GLN A 128 -10.48 4.26 -3.97
C GLN A 128 -11.91 3.95 -3.60
N LEU A 129 -12.46 4.65 -2.61
CA LEU A 129 -13.86 4.50 -2.23
C LEU A 129 -14.78 4.86 -3.38
N LEU A 130 -14.49 5.96 -4.09
CA LEU A 130 -15.26 6.37 -5.26
C LEU A 130 -15.19 5.33 -6.38
N GLU A 131 -14.04 4.74 -6.59
CA GLU A 131 -13.84 3.69 -7.59
C GLU A 131 -14.69 2.46 -7.28
N VAL A 132 -14.67 2.02 -6.02
CA VAL A 132 -15.48 0.88 -5.58
C VAL A 132 -16.97 1.20 -5.69
N TYR A 133 -17.37 2.39 -5.28
CA TYR A 133 -18.76 2.84 -5.35
C TYR A 133 -19.26 2.84 -6.80
N SER A 134 -18.45 3.34 -7.72
CA SER A 134 -18.81 3.39 -9.15
C SER A 134 -19.01 1.99 -9.72
N SER A 135 -18.23 1.00 -9.30
CA SER A 135 -18.37 -0.36 -9.78
C SER A 135 -19.63 -1.04 -9.24
N ILE A 136 -20.10 -0.64 -8.07
CA ILE A 136 -21.32 -1.18 -7.46
C ILE A 136 -22.58 -0.56 -8.08
N SER A 137 -22.54 0.73 -8.37
CA SER A 137 -23.71 1.49 -8.81
C SER A 137 -24.02 1.35 -10.30
N CYS A 138 -23.22 0.62 -11.03
CA CYS A 138 -23.49 0.29 -12.46
C CYS A 138 -24.43 -0.91 -12.63
#